data_27294ae3f1052248c52111c8da10dffa
#
_entry.id   27294ae3f1052248c52111c8da10dffa
#
_cell.length_a   1.000
_cell.length_b   1.000
_cell.length_c   1.000
_cell.angle_alpha   90.00
_cell.angle_beta   90.00
_cell.angle_gamma   90.00
#
_symmetry.space_group_name_H-M   'P 1'
#
loop_
_entity.id
_entity.type
_entity.pdbx_description
1 polymer ?
#
loop_
_entity_poly.entity_id
_entity_poly.type
_entity_poly.pdbx_seq_one_letter_code
_entity_poly.pdbx_strand_id
1 'polypeptide(L)'
;MKKIIVTASAAVTMMLTAVTPAFSAGNIPMDYNSDGRVDTFDIVAARQSGADKTELQAVSDFVLGKPVSSSGGYDSDYTIDEDCILEPKGTVHTGEGTFYGGGYEGGHAMLDPVSRDYWIVAMNHSDYNCAQLAGAYLEVTGELGTINMLVTDELPEGKKGDLDLYTDAFPLIAPVEKGRVPVSWKIVPLDSAEDAPVCYKYKEGTTQFWCGVQVRNHRYPITRLEYMKDGEWVEIERRAYNYFESREMGAGPFDFRITDIYGQVIVDKGIPLSTDDTEIIPGHVQFPK
;
A
#
# COMPACT_ATOMS: atom_id res chain seq x y z
N MET A 1 32.38 71.61 14.43
CA MET A 1 31.04 71.04 14.50
C MET A 1 30.89 70.06 13.32
N LYS A 2 31.08 68.77 13.57
CA LYS A 2 30.93 67.71 12.56
C LYS A 2 29.53 67.10 12.70
N LYS A 3 28.70 67.17 11.67
CA LYS A 3 27.39 66.52 11.56
C LYS A 3 27.60 65.05 11.23
N ILE A 4 27.12 64.17 12.08
CA ILE A 4 27.06 62.75 11.84
C ILE A 4 25.72 62.49 11.16
N ILE A 5 25.76 61.94 9.92
CA ILE A 5 24.61 61.46 9.20
C ILE A 5 24.48 59.98 9.52
N VAL A 6 23.39 59.63 10.22
CA VAL A 6 23.01 58.22 10.47
C VAL A 6 22.08 57.78 9.34
N THR A 7 22.59 56.91 8.48
CA THR A 7 21.77 56.24 7.48
C THR A 7 21.12 55.01 8.10
N ALA A 8 19.82 55.07 8.29
CA ALA A 8 19.04 53.91 8.67
C ALA A 8 18.86 52.95 7.46
N SER A 9 19.47 51.79 7.59
CA SER A 9 19.26 50.71 6.62
C SER A 9 17.99 49.96 7.02
N ALA A 10 16.92 50.10 6.25
CA ALA A 10 15.71 49.33 6.39
C ALA A 10 15.92 47.94 5.83
N ALA A 11 16.10 46.95 6.68
CA ALA A 11 16.06 45.56 6.31
C ALA A 11 14.60 45.19 6.03
N VAL A 12 14.28 44.99 4.75
CA VAL A 12 13.01 44.40 4.33
C VAL A 12 13.12 42.91 4.59
N THR A 13 12.56 42.47 5.71
CA THR A 13 12.33 41.04 5.97
C THR A 13 11.16 40.61 5.12
N MET A 14 11.45 39.98 3.96
CA MET A 14 10.45 39.21 3.24
C MET A 14 10.09 38.01 4.10
N MET A 15 8.94 38.08 4.78
CA MET A 15 8.29 36.88 5.26
C MET A 15 7.83 36.09 4.04
N LEU A 16 8.55 35.01 3.73
CA LEU A 16 8.03 33.95 2.88
C LEU A 16 6.93 33.27 3.70
N THR A 17 5.69 33.70 3.49
CA THR A 17 4.55 32.88 3.91
C THR A 17 4.55 31.65 3.03
N ALA A 18 4.92 30.52 3.60
CA ALA A 18 4.65 29.22 3.00
C ALA A 18 3.13 29.16 2.82
N VAL A 19 2.67 29.29 1.60
CA VAL A 19 1.30 28.97 1.23
C VAL A 19 1.22 27.45 1.27
N THR A 20 0.91 26.91 2.44
CA THR A 20 0.38 25.54 2.50
C THR A 20 -0.91 25.56 1.70
N PRO A 21 -1.09 24.74 0.68
CA PRO A 21 -2.39 24.63 0.02
C PRO A 21 -3.39 24.20 1.10
N ALA A 22 -4.37 25.04 1.34
CA ALA A 22 -5.50 24.69 2.20
C ALA A 22 -6.27 23.60 1.46
N PHE A 23 -6.14 22.37 1.91
CA PHE A 23 -6.99 21.28 1.44
C PHE A 23 -8.44 21.62 1.82
N SER A 24 -9.28 21.89 0.84
CA SER A 24 -10.72 21.95 1.03
C SER A 24 -11.24 20.51 1.18
N ALA A 25 -12.28 20.33 2.00
CA ALA A 25 -12.92 19.03 2.17
C ALA A 25 -13.31 18.45 0.78
N GLY A 26 -12.67 17.34 0.39
CA GLY A 26 -12.88 16.68 -0.88
C GLY A 26 -11.66 16.56 -1.79
N ASN A 27 -10.49 17.09 -1.44
CA ASN A 27 -9.31 16.95 -2.28
C ASN A 27 -8.62 15.60 -2.05
N ILE A 28 -8.45 14.85 -3.13
CA ILE A 28 -7.60 13.66 -3.17
C ILE A 28 -6.14 14.13 -3.10
N PRO A 29 -5.31 13.60 -2.19
CA PRO A 29 -3.88 13.94 -2.17
C PRO A 29 -3.24 13.63 -3.53
N MET A 30 -2.37 14.53 -4.04
CA MET A 30 -1.71 14.43 -5.35
C MET A 30 -2.61 14.65 -6.57
N ASP A 31 -3.89 14.92 -6.43
CA ASP A 31 -4.79 15.38 -7.48
C ASP A 31 -4.59 16.88 -7.70
N TYR A 32 -3.57 17.22 -8.49
CA TYR A 32 -3.17 18.61 -8.74
C TYR A 32 -4.08 19.32 -9.73
N ASN A 33 -4.77 18.59 -10.59
CA ASN A 33 -5.72 19.14 -11.55
C ASN A 33 -7.16 19.18 -11.02
N SER A 34 -7.42 18.57 -9.86
CA SER A 34 -8.72 18.51 -9.17
C SER A 34 -9.83 17.85 -10.02
N ASP A 35 -9.48 16.84 -10.82
CA ASP A 35 -10.45 16.09 -11.63
C ASP A 35 -10.99 14.86 -10.92
N GLY A 36 -10.51 14.58 -9.68
CA GLY A 36 -10.94 13.48 -8.85
C GLY A 36 -10.15 12.20 -9.07
N ARG A 37 -9.03 12.24 -9.78
CA ARG A 37 -8.13 11.12 -10.06
C ARG A 37 -6.70 11.52 -9.79
N VAL A 38 -5.82 10.53 -9.66
CA VAL A 38 -4.37 10.77 -9.65
C VAL A 38 -3.75 9.98 -10.81
N ASP A 39 -3.39 10.70 -11.86
CA ASP A 39 -2.83 10.12 -13.07
C ASP A 39 -1.69 10.97 -13.69
N THR A 40 -1.29 10.67 -14.92
CA THR A 40 -0.20 11.39 -15.58
C THR A 40 -0.49 12.88 -15.80
N PHE A 41 -1.75 13.30 -15.80
CA PHE A 41 -2.11 14.72 -15.94
C PHE A 41 -1.80 15.49 -14.65
N ASP A 42 -1.80 14.84 -13.49
CA ASP A 42 -1.38 15.48 -12.23
C ASP A 42 0.10 15.77 -12.18
N ILE A 43 0.94 14.97 -12.81
CA ILE A 43 2.38 15.28 -12.98
C ILE A 43 2.54 16.59 -13.75
N VAL A 44 1.71 16.81 -14.78
CA VAL A 44 1.72 18.04 -15.57
C VAL A 44 1.18 19.21 -14.75
N ALA A 45 0.06 19.03 -14.07
CA ALA A 45 -0.57 20.04 -13.22
C ALA A 45 0.32 20.44 -12.05
N ALA A 46 0.94 19.46 -11.35
CA ALA A 46 1.91 19.71 -10.30
C ALA A 46 3.09 20.57 -10.80
N ARG A 47 3.64 20.24 -11.98
CA ARG A 47 4.71 21.03 -12.58
C ARG A 47 4.27 22.46 -12.90
N GLN A 48 3.06 22.65 -13.39
CA GLN A 48 2.50 23.97 -13.72
C GLN A 48 2.19 24.79 -12.47
N SER A 49 1.81 24.13 -11.36
CA SER A 49 1.56 24.79 -10.07
C SER A 49 2.84 25.18 -9.33
N GLY A 50 4.02 24.78 -9.83
CA GLY A 50 5.30 25.08 -9.21
C GLY A 50 5.70 24.10 -8.11
N ALA A 51 5.12 22.89 -8.12
CA ALA A 51 5.53 21.81 -7.23
C ALA A 51 7.04 21.55 -7.31
N ASP A 52 7.66 21.29 -6.19
CA ASP A 52 9.09 21.01 -6.14
C ASP A 52 9.43 19.62 -6.73
N LYS A 53 10.73 19.32 -6.82
CA LYS A 53 11.17 18.04 -7.40
C LYS A 53 10.69 16.83 -6.59
N THR A 54 10.56 16.98 -5.28
CA THR A 54 10.12 15.90 -4.37
C THR A 54 8.64 15.62 -4.57
N GLU A 55 7.83 16.67 -4.64
CA GLU A 55 6.40 16.57 -4.92
C GLU A 55 6.13 15.97 -6.30
N LEU A 56 6.83 16.43 -7.34
CA LEU A 56 6.73 15.86 -8.68
C LEU A 56 7.13 14.40 -8.75
N GLN A 57 8.16 14.02 -8.00
CA GLN A 57 8.59 12.62 -7.90
C GLN A 57 7.54 11.78 -7.18
N ALA A 58 6.94 12.30 -6.10
CA ALA A 58 5.89 11.61 -5.36
C ALA A 58 4.66 11.30 -6.24
N VAL A 59 4.16 12.30 -6.99
CA VAL A 59 3.04 12.09 -7.94
C VAL A 59 3.42 11.08 -9.01
N SER A 60 4.63 11.19 -9.57
CA SER A 60 5.11 10.25 -10.59
C SER A 60 5.22 8.83 -10.07
N ASP A 61 5.77 8.66 -8.88
CA ASP A 61 5.95 7.34 -8.27
C ASP A 61 4.60 6.72 -7.91
N PHE A 62 3.65 7.52 -7.41
CA PHE A 62 2.27 7.09 -7.17
C PHE A 62 1.59 6.59 -8.45
N VAL A 63 1.61 7.40 -9.52
CA VAL A 63 1.03 7.05 -10.83
C VAL A 63 1.66 5.80 -11.44
N LEU A 64 2.96 5.59 -11.19
CA LEU A 64 3.70 4.41 -11.66
C LEU A 64 3.59 3.20 -10.73
N GLY A 65 2.80 3.28 -9.63
CA GLY A 65 2.68 2.23 -8.63
C GLY A 65 3.98 1.99 -7.86
N LYS A 66 4.88 2.99 -7.82
CA LYS A 66 6.12 2.93 -7.05
C LYS A 66 5.93 3.44 -5.64
N PRO A 67 6.84 3.10 -4.71
CA PRO A 67 6.83 3.69 -3.37
C PRO A 67 6.87 5.22 -3.43
N VAL A 68 5.89 5.86 -2.81
CA VAL A 68 5.84 7.33 -2.70
C VAL A 68 6.48 7.73 -1.38
N SER A 69 7.63 8.39 -1.46
CA SER A 69 8.32 8.94 -0.28
C SER A 69 7.64 10.25 0.14
N SER A 70 6.88 10.25 1.22
CA SER A 70 6.38 11.49 1.84
C SER A 70 7.13 11.78 3.13
N SER A 71 7.47 13.04 3.36
CA SER A 71 8.21 13.49 4.55
C SER A 71 7.36 13.60 5.83
N GLY A 72 6.12 13.07 5.82
CA GLY A 72 5.20 13.04 6.96
C GLY A 72 4.87 11.60 7.32
N GLY A 73 5.22 11.16 8.51
CA GLY A 73 4.83 9.83 8.98
C GLY A 73 3.30 9.70 9.02
N TYR A 74 2.77 8.63 8.43
CA TYR A 74 1.33 8.30 8.43
C TYR A 74 0.93 7.42 9.61
N ASP A 75 1.81 7.27 10.60
CA ASP A 75 1.49 6.49 11.79
C ASP A 75 0.28 7.12 12.48
N SER A 76 -0.84 6.43 12.38
CA SER A 76 -2.13 6.86 12.92
C SER A 76 -2.29 6.39 14.37
N ASP A 77 -3.16 7.04 15.12
CA ASP A 77 -3.70 6.46 16.34
C ASP A 77 -4.33 5.11 15.99
N TYR A 78 -3.99 4.08 16.76
CA TYR A 78 -4.47 2.73 16.52
C TYR A 78 -4.93 2.07 17.83
N THR A 79 -5.72 1.03 17.68
CA THR A 79 -6.09 0.11 18.77
C THR A 79 -5.67 -1.31 18.42
N ILE A 80 -5.68 -2.22 19.40
CA ILE A 80 -5.40 -3.63 19.17
C ILE A 80 -6.71 -4.43 19.32
N ASP A 81 -6.99 -5.25 18.33
CA ASP A 81 -8.02 -6.27 18.35
C ASP A 81 -7.34 -7.64 18.45
N GLU A 82 -7.30 -8.18 19.67
CA GLU A 82 -6.60 -9.43 19.97
C GLU A 82 -7.21 -10.64 19.23
N ASP A 83 -8.51 -10.59 18.91
CA ASP A 83 -9.21 -11.67 18.19
C ASP A 83 -8.79 -11.75 16.70
N CYS A 84 -8.14 -10.71 16.17
CA CYS A 84 -7.65 -10.66 14.80
C CYS A 84 -6.16 -11.00 14.65
N ILE A 85 -5.46 -11.31 15.74
CA ILE A 85 -4.03 -11.67 15.67
C ILE A 85 -3.90 -13.07 15.06
N LEU A 86 -3.29 -13.14 13.85
CA LEU A 86 -3.02 -14.43 13.20
C LEU A 86 -1.74 -15.09 13.72
N GLU A 87 -0.72 -14.29 13.98
CA GLU A 87 0.55 -14.78 14.50
C GLU A 87 1.35 -13.68 15.21
N PRO A 88 2.30 -14.04 16.10
CA PRO A 88 3.22 -13.05 16.68
C PRO A 88 4.15 -12.42 15.63
N LYS A 89 4.48 -11.12 15.80
CA LYS A 89 5.50 -10.47 14.96
C LYS A 89 6.82 -11.24 14.99
N GLY A 90 7.41 -11.42 13.80
CA GLY A 90 8.69 -12.11 13.65
C GLY A 90 8.61 -13.63 13.67
N THR A 91 7.42 -14.23 13.61
CA THR A 91 7.25 -15.67 13.39
C THR A 91 8.02 -16.11 12.15
N VAL A 92 8.84 -17.14 12.30
CA VAL A 92 9.63 -17.72 11.20
C VAL A 92 8.95 -18.97 10.69
N HIS A 93 8.66 -18.97 9.40
CA HIS A 93 8.14 -20.10 8.64
C HIS A 93 9.27 -20.82 7.92
N THR A 94 9.10 -22.11 7.67
CA THR A 94 10.07 -22.92 6.93
C THR A 94 9.35 -23.80 5.92
N GLY A 95 9.93 -23.95 4.74
CA GLY A 95 9.40 -24.77 3.66
C GLY A 95 10.42 -24.95 2.54
N GLU A 96 9.92 -25.21 1.36
CA GLU A 96 10.71 -25.35 0.14
C GLU A 96 10.45 -24.15 -0.77
N GLY A 97 11.51 -23.63 -1.40
CA GLY A 97 11.46 -22.61 -2.45
C GLY A 97 11.66 -23.24 -3.81
N THR A 98 10.76 -22.96 -4.73
CA THR A 98 10.86 -23.23 -6.17
C THR A 98 10.85 -21.90 -6.94
N PHE A 99 10.79 -21.92 -8.27
CA PHE A 99 10.68 -20.68 -9.04
C PHE A 99 9.81 -20.85 -10.29
N TYR A 100 9.16 -19.73 -10.66
CA TYR A 100 8.27 -19.65 -11.83
C TYR A 100 8.47 -18.32 -12.59
N GLY A 101 7.94 -18.24 -13.81
CA GLY A 101 7.93 -17.04 -14.62
C GLY A 101 6.53 -16.46 -14.72
N GLY A 102 6.27 -15.33 -14.05
CA GLY A 102 4.97 -14.66 -14.06
C GLY A 102 4.72 -13.87 -12.77
N GLY A 103 3.46 -13.42 -12.58
CA GLY A 103 3.00 -12.80 -11.33
C GLY A 103 3.02 -11.26 -11.31
N TYR A 104 3.78 -10.59 -12.18
CA TYR A 104 3.78 -9.12 -12.25
C TYR A 104 2.50 -8.53 -12.85
N GLU A 105 1.66 -9.34 -13.44
CA GLU A 105 0.30 -9.01 -13.88
C GLU A 105 -0.71 -8.97 -12.71
N GLY A 106 -0.20 -9.07 -11.46
CA GLY A 106 -1.00 -9.01 -10.24
C GLY A 106 -1.26 -10.34 -9.56
N GLY A 107 -1.07 -11.46 -10.28
CA GLY A 107 -1.28 -12.82 -9.79
C GLY A 107 -2.68 -13.07 -9.24
N HIS A 108 -2.85 -14.12 -8.42
CA HIS A 108 -4.11 -14.43 -7.75
C HIS A 108 -4.56 -13.31 -6.80
N ALA A 109 -3.61 -12.56 -6.23
CA ALA A 109 -3.89 -11.42 -5.35
C ALA A 109 -4.42 -10.17 -6.09
N MET A 110 -4.48 -10.18 -7.42
CA MET A 110 -4.96 -9.08 -8.26
C MET A 110 -4.34 -7.72 -7.90
N LEU A 111 -3.02 -7.69 -7.66
CA LEU A 111 -2.30 -6.48 -7.22
C LEU A 111 -1.77 -5.62 -8.37
N ASP A 112 -2.22 -5.86 -9.61
CA ASP A 112 -1.85 -5.06 -10.77
C ASP A 112 -2.19 -3.55 -10.59
N PRO A 113 -1.30 -2.65 -11.03
CA PRO A 113 0.06 -2.88 -11.50
C PRO A 113 1.04 -3.18 -10.34
N VAL A 114 1.93 -4.15 -10.52
CA VAL A 114 3.00 -4.45 -9.57
C VAL A 114 4.30 -3.81 -10.03
N SER A 115 4.94 -3.00 -9.16
CA SER A 115 6.23 -2.39 -9.48
C SER A 115 7.34 -3.43 -9.67
N ARG A 116 8.18 -3.22 -10.67
CA ARG A 116 9.39 -4.03 -10.90
C ARG A 116 10.50 -3.78 -9.87
N ASP A 117 10.31 -2.84 -8.97
CA ASP A 117 11.22 -2.60 -7.84
C ASP A 117 11.08 -3.68 -6.76
N TYR A 118 9.98 -4.44 -6.76
CA TYR A 118 9.77 -5.58 -5.87
C TYR A 118 10.09 -6.90 -6.56
N TRP A 119 10.79 -7.80 -5.86
CA TRP A 119 10.70 -9.22 -6.14
C TRP A 119 9.33 -9.73 -5.71
N ILE A 120 8.76 -10.64 -6.48
CA ILE A 120 7.44 -11.20 -6.22
C ILE A 120 7.52 -12.70 -5.96
N VAL A 121 6.51 -13.22 -5.24
CA VAL A 121 6.46 -14.61 -4.84
C VAL A 121 5.01 -15.11 -4.81
N ALA A 122 4.80 -16.37 -5.20
CA ALA A 122 3.57 -17.10 -4.94
C ALA A 122 3.70 -17.86 -3.62
N MET A 123 2.66 -17.75 -2.79
CA MET A 123 2.61 -18.37 -1.47
C MET A 123 1.71 -19.61 -1.50
N ASN A 124 2.11 -20.67 -0.79
CA ASN A 124 1.28 -21.86 -0.68
C ASN A 124 -0.13 -21.55 -0.16
N HIS A 125 -1.11 -22.37 -0.58
CA HIS A 125 -2.52 -22.18 -0.26
C HIS A 125 -2.81 -22.05 1.24
N SER A 126 -2.12 -22.84 2.09
CA SER A 126 -2.39 -22.87 3.54
C SER A 126 -1.98 -21.57 4.23
N ASP A 127 -0.86 -20.96 3.86
CA ASP A 127 -0.41 -19.70 4.42
C ASP A 127 -1.07 -18.51 3.71
N TYR A 128 -1.35 -18.61 2.39
CA TYR A 128 -2.13 -17.60 1.66
C TYR A 128 -3.52 -17.38 2.28
N ASN A 129 -4.10 -18.45 2.81
CA ASN A 129 -5.28 -18.45 3.69
C ASN A 129 -6.41 -17.52 3.20
N CYS A 130 -6.96 -17.81 2.01
CA CYS A 130 -8.02 -17.00 1.42
C CYS A 130 -7.66 -15.51 1.31
N ALA A 131 -6.45 -15.23 0.81
CA ALA A 131 -5.86 -13.91 0.61
C ALA A 131 -5.50 -13.13 1.90
N GLN A 132 -5.54 -13.75 3.08
CA GLN A 132 -5.15 -13.04 4.32
C GLN A 132 -3.68 -12.58 4.29
N LEU A 133 -2.80 -13.31 3.59
CA LEU A 133 -1.40 -12.89 3.40
C LEU A 133 -1.11 -12.32 2.00
N ALA A 134 -2.14 -12.02 1.18
CA ALA A 134 -1.95 -11.29 -0.05
C ALA A 134 -1.35 -9.89 0.22
N GLY A 135 -0.35 -9.49 -0.55
CA GLY A 135 0.38 -8.25 -0.33
C GLY A 135 1.32 -8.26 0.88
N ALA A 136 1.53 -9.42 1.53
CA ALA A 136 2.56 -9.57 2.55
C ALA A 136 3.95 -9.28 1.96
N TYR A 137 4.80 -8.57 2.72
CA TYR A 137 6.20 -8.41 2.37
C TYR A 137 7.02 -9.36 3.23
N LEU A 138 7.76 -10.25 2.58
CA LEU A 138 8.47 -11.34 3.21
C LEU A 138 9.97 -11.10 3.14
N GLU A 139 10.69 -11.32 4.25
CA GLU A 139 12.14 -11.56 4.24
C GLU A 139 12.35 -13.06 4.04
N VAL A 140 12.87 -13.45 2.86
CA VAL A 140 13.08 -14.85 2.46
C VAL A 140 14.55 -15.16 2.47
N THR A 141 14.95 -16.22 3.21
CA THR A 141 16.34 -16.66 3.36
C THR A 141 16.52 -18.06 2.75
N GLY A 142 17.51 -18.17 1.89
CA GLY A 142 18.02 -19.43 1.37
C GLY A 142 19.52 -19.59 1.65
N GLU A 143 20.18 -20.56 1.02
CA GLU A 143 21.59 -20.89 1.30
C GLU A 143 22.61 -19.82 0.83
N LEU A 144 22.27 -19.02 -0.19
CA LEU A 144 23.16 -17.99 -0.75
C LEU A 144 22.89 -16.59 -0.19
N GLY A 145 21.72 -16.34 0.40
CA GLY A 145 21.38 -15.01 0.89
C GLY A 145 19.94 -14.85 1.34
N THR A 146 19.61 -13.60 1.60
CA THR A 146 18.28 -13.16 2.02
C THR A 146 17.80 -12.04 1.11
N ILE A 147 16.55 -12.10 0.67
CA ILE A 147 15.89 -11.09 -0.15
C ILE A 147 14.48 -10.80 0.37
N ASN A 148 13.98 -9.62 0.09
CA ASN A 148 12.59 -9.28 0.39
C ASN A 148 11.71 -9.50 -0.84
N MET A 149 10.48 -10.02 -0.62
CA MET A 149 9.56 -10.39 -1.70
C MET A 149 8.13 -10.04 -1.35
N LEU A 150 7.37 -9.55 -2.33
CA LEU A 150 5.94 -9.24 -2.21
C LEU A 150 5.11 -10.46 -2.63
N VAL A 151 4.17 -10.87 -1.79
CA VAL A 151 3.21 -11.93 -2.11
C VAL A 151 2.15 -11.40 -3.07
N THR A 152 2.21 -11.82 -4.31
CA THR A 152 1.26 -11.42 -5.36
C THR A 152 0.41 -12.58 -5.88
N ASP A 153 0.80 -13.82 -5.58
CA ASP A 153 0.17 -14.98 -6.18
C ASP A 153 0.02 -16.14 -5.19
N GLU A 154 -0.74 -17.13 -5.56
CA GLU A 154 -0.97 -18.36 -4.81
C GLU A 154 -0.31 -19.56 -5.50
N LEU A 155 0.33 -20.43 -4.72
CA LEU A 155 0.88 -21.73 -5.12
C LEU A 155 -0.07 -22.83 -4.61
N PRO A 156 -1.02 -23.31 -5.44
CA PRO A 156 -2.09 -24.22 -4.97
C PRO A 156 -1.58 -25.57 -4.44
N GLU A 157 -0.49 -26.11 -5.03
CA GLU A 157 0.08 -27.42 -4.68
C GLU A 157 1.09 -27.35 -3.52
N GLY A 158 1.47 -26.15 -3.08
CA GLY A 158 2.48 -25.96 -2.04
C GLY A 158 2.02 -26.48 -0.67
N LYS A 159 2.93 -27.06 0.09
CA LYS A 159 2.71 -27.36 1.52
C LYS A 159 2.89 -26.09 2.33
N LYS A 160 2.39 -26.10 3.55
CA LYS A 160 2.59 -24.97 4.48
C LYS A 160 4.08 -24.62 4.58
N GLY A 161 4.41 -23.35 4.42
CA GLY A 161 5.77 -22.81 4.39
C GLY A 161 6.40 -22.71 3.00
N ASP A 162 5.88 -23.43 1.99
CA ASP A 162 6.44 -23.42 0.64
C ASP A 162 6.18 -22.11 -0.10
N LEU A 163 7.16 -21.72 -0.91
CA LEU A 163 7.11 -20.52 -1.75
C LEU A 163 7.54 -20.85 -3.19
N ASP A 164 6.94 -20.18 -4.17
CA ASP A 164 7.38 -20.20 -5.56
C ASP A 164 7.85 -18.81 -5.97
N LEU A 165 9.16 -18.64 -6.12
CA LEU A 165 9.79 -17.35 -6.29
C LEU A 165 9.76 -16.94 -7.78
N TYR A 166 9.78 -15.63 -8.04
CA TYR A 166 10.03 -15.14 -9.38
C TYR A 166 11.40 -15.64 -9.88
N THR A 167 11.45 -16.08 -11.13
CA THR A 167 12.60 -16.80 -11.70
C THR A 167 13.93 -16.05 -11.55
N ASP A 168 13.93 -14.70 -11.68
CA ASP A 168 15.16 -13.90 -11.56
C ASP A 168 15.55 -13.62 -10.10
N ALA A 169 14.65 -13.87 -9.15
CA ALA A 169 14.90 -13.72 -7.71
C ALA A 169 15.57 -14.99 -7.12
N PHE A 170 15.21 -16.16 -7.63
CA PHE A 170 15.70 -17.44 -7.11
C PHE A 170 17.24 -17.55 -7.06
N PRO A 171 18.01 -17.10 -8.09
CA PRO A 171 19.47 -17.14 -8.06
C PRO A 171 20.12 -16.33 -6.93
N LEU A 172 19.40 -15.41 -6.33
CA LEU A 172 19.89 -14.59 -5.21
C LEU A 172 19.92 -15.36 -3.90
N ILE A 173 19.12 -16.43 -3.80
CA ILE A 173 19.02 -17.24 -2.58
C ILE A 173 19.52 -18.68 -2.74
N ALA A 174 19.62 -19.19 -3.97
CA ALA A 174 20.07 -20.57 -4.21
C ALA A 174 20.63 -20.77 -5.62
N PRO A 175 21.50 -21.79 -5.86
CA PRO A 175 21.89 -22.20 -7.20
C PRO A 175 20.68 -22.68 -8.02
N VAL A 176 20.53 -22.15 -9.23
CA VAL A 176 19.37 -22.42 -10.12
C VAL A 176 19.24 -23.91 -10.46
N GLU A 177 20.36 -24.60 -10.63
CA GLU A 177 20.38 -26.02 -10.95
C GLU A 177 19.75 -26.93 -9.89
N LYS A 178 19.57 -26.44 -8.66
CA LYS A 178 18.88 -27.19 -7.61
C LYS A 178 17.37 -27.25 -7.83
N GLY A 179 16.81 -26.25 -8.47
CA GLY A 179 15.37 -26.15 -8.81
C GLY A 179 14.43 -26.06 -7.61
N ARG A 180 14.81 -26.69 -6.48
CA ARG A 180 14.06 -26.72 -5.21
C ARG A 180 15.03 -26.73 -4.04
N VAL A 181 14.82 -25.85 -3.07
CA VAL A 181 15.72 -25.65 -1.93
C VAL A 181 14.94 -25.39 -0.65
N PRO A 182 15.50 -25.72 0.53
CA PRO A 182 14.95 -25.25 1.79
C PRO A 182 15.00 -23.73 1.87
N VAL A 183 13.91 -23.13 2.35
CA VAL A 183 13.83 -21.70 2.64
C VAL A 183 13.23 -21.47 4.03
N SER A 184 13.55 -20.32 4.60
CA SER A 184 12.81 -19.76 5.74
C SER A 184 12.37 -18.35 5.41
N TRP A 185 11.23 -17.96 5.94
CA TRP A 185 10.70 -16.62 5.73
C TRP A 185 9.94 -16.10 6.94
N LYS A 186 9.82 -14.79 7.03
CA LYS A 186 9.00 -14.07 8.00
C LYS A 186 8.39 -12.85 7.35
N ILE A 187 7.28 -12.35 7.90
CA ILE A 187 6.65 -11.11 7.46
C ILE A 187 7.42 -9.92 8.03
N VAL A 188 7.73 -8.97 7.15
CA VAL A 188 8.38 -7.70 7.48
C VAL A 188 7.53 -6.53 7.00
N PRO A 189 7.73 -5.30 7.52
CA PRO A 189 7.01 -4.13 7.04
C PRO A 189 7.25 -3.92 5.54
N LEU A 190 6.20 -3.58 4.80
CA LEU A 190 6.33 -3.22 3.38
C LEU A 190 7.09 -1.89 3.26
N ASP A 191 8.15 -1.86 2.45
CA ASP A 191 9.04 -0.69 2.31
C ASP A 191 8.30 0.57 1.85
N SER A 192 7.41 0.45 0.86
CA SER A 192 6.64 1.59 0.35
C SER A 192 5.61 2.14 1.34
N ALA A 193 5.27 1.37 2.37
CA ALA A 193 4.38 1.81 3.45
C ALA A 193 5.09 2.64 4.53
N GLU A 194 6.41 2.87 4.42
CA GLU A 194 7.14 3.66 5.42
C GLU A 194 6.69 5.13 5.39
N ASP A 195 6.56 5.69 4.20
CA ASP A 195 6.28 7.11 3.97
C ASP A 195 5.02 7.35 3.12
N ALA A 196 4.13 6.37 3.01
CA ALA A 196 2.91 6.46 2.23
C ALA A 196 1.70 5.82 2.93
N PRO A 197 0.48 6.33 2.70
CA PRO A 197 -0.73 5.76 3.29
C PRO A 197 -1.10 4.42 2.63
N VAL A 198 -2.07 3.71 3.21
CA VAL A 198 -2.81 2.67 2.49
C VAL A 198 -3.52 3.28 1.27
N CYS A 199 -3.76 2.45 0.26
CA CYS A 199 -4.47 2.86 -0.95
C CYS A 199 -5.64 1.91 -1.21
N TYR A 200 -6.59 2.38 -2.01
CA TYR A 200 -7.78 1.61 -2.37
C TYR A 200 -7.88 1.44 -3.88
N LYS A 201 -8.20 0.25 -4.33
CA LYS A 201 -8.58 -0.02 -5.71
C LYS A 201 -9.94 -0.69 -5.73
N TYR A 202 -10.83 -0.20 -6.59
CA TYR A 202 -12.13 -0.81 -6.80
C TYR A 202 -12.09 -1.80 -7.96
N LYS A 203 -12.90 -2.85 -7.85
CA LYS A 203 -12.98 -3.91 -8.85
C LYS A 203 -13.85 -3.47 -10.02
N GLU A 204 -13.55 -3.94 -11.22
CA GLU A 204 -14.42 -3.80 -12.38
C GLU A 204 -15.87 -4.16 -12.04
N GLY A 205 -16.82 -3.32 -12.46
CA GLY A 205 -18.23 -3.48 -12.18
C GLY A 205 -18.70 -2.93 -10.84
N THR A 206 -17.80 -2.30 -10.05
CA THR A 206 -18.18 -1.61 -8.81
C THR A 206 -19.17 -0.48 -9.09
N THR A 207 -20.23 -0.43 -8.29
CA THR A 207 -21.25 0.61 -8.27
C THR A 207 -21.81 0.78 -6.85
N GLN A 208 -22.69 1.74 -6.64
CA GLN A 208 -23.40 1.90 -5.35
C GLN A 208 -24.25 0.67 -4.94
N PHE A 209 -24.53 -0.28 -5.85
CA PHE A 209 -25.34 -1.47 -5.59
C PHE A 209 -24.53 -2.74 -5.40
N TRP A 210 -23.29 -2.73 -5.78
CA TRP A 210 -22.30 -3.78 -5.53
C TRP A 210 -20.91 -3.16 -5.57
N CYS A 211 -20.13 -3.41 -4.56
CA CYS A 211 -18.80 -2.87 -4.40
C CYS A 211 -17.80 -4.00 -4.13
N GLY A 212 -16.73 -4.05 -4.91
CA GLY A 212 -15.53 -4.80 -4.60
C GLY A 212 -14.39 -3.83 -4.36
N VAL A 213 -13.82 -3.82 -3.15
CA VAL A 213 -12.73 -2.92 -2.78
C VAL A 213 -11.51 -3.73 -2.32
N GLN A 214 -10.33 -3.29 -2.71
CA GLN A 214 -9.05 -3.85 -2.30
C GLN A 214 -8.25 -2.76 -1.59
N VAL A 215 -7.68 -3.10 -0.42
CA VAL A 215 -6.73 -2.24 0.28
C VAL A 215 -5.32 -2.64 -0.13
N ARG A 216 -4.50 -1.65 -0.48
CA ARG A 216 -3.13 -1.81 -0.99
C ARG A 216 -2.16 -0.97 -0.17
N ASN A 217 -0.88 -1.18 -0.39
CA ASN A 217 0.20 -0.45 0.29
C ASN A 217 0.09 -0.50 1.83
N HIS A 218 -0.52 -1.54 2.36
CA HIS A 218 -0.58 -1.77 3.80
C HIS A 218 0.76 -2.27 4.32
N ARG A 219 1.22 -1.74 5.46
CA ARG A 219 2.52 -2.10 6.06
C ARG A 219 2.59 -3.58 6.44
N TYR A 220 1.49 -4.12 6.90
CA TYR A 220 1.29 -5.53 7.20
C TYR A 220 0.01 -6.04 6.54
N PRO A 221 -0.10 -7.33 6.21
CA PRO A 221 -1.30 -7.89 5.60
C PRO A 221 -2.56 -7.64 6.42
N ILE A 222 -3.69 -7.54 5.75
CA ILE A 222 -4.97 -7.20 6.35
C ILE A 222 -5.77 -8.45 6.64
N THR A 223 -6.32 -8.57 7.85
CA THR A 223 -7.24 -9.65 8.23
C THR A 223 -8.70 -9.27 8.03
N ARG A 224 -9.05 -8.01 8.34
CA ARG A 224 -10.45 -7.56 8.32
C ARG A 224 -10.58 -6.15 7.77
N LEU A 225 -11.61 -5.94 6.97
CA LEU A 225 -12.06 -4.64 6.49
C LEU A 225 -13.53 -4.45 6.84
N GLU A 226 -13.84 -3.31 7.44
CA GLU A 226 -15.20 -2.92 7.80
C GLU A 226 -15.49 -1.52 7.27
N TYR A 227 -16.76 -1.21 7.06
CA TYR A 227 -17.21 0.14 6.72
C TYR A 227 -18.27 0.64 7.70
N MET A 228 -18.34 1.96 7.86
CA MET A 228 -19.34 2.60 8.73
C MET A 228 -20.69 2.63 8.02
N LYS A 229 -21.72 2.05 8.67
CA LYS A 229 -23.11 2.10 8.19
C LYS A 229 -24.04 2.38 9.37
N ASP A 230 -24.80 3.44 9.28
CA ASP A 230 -25.81 3.82 10.29
C ASP A 230 -25.27 3.93 11.73
N GLY A 231 -23.98 4.26 11.87
CA GLY A 231 -23.30 4.40 13.16
C GLY A 231 -22.66 3.12 13.69
N GLU A 232 -22.70 2.02 12.95
CA GLU A 232 -22.09 0.74 13.30
C GLU A 232 -21.06 0.29 12.26
N TRP A 233 -20.03 -0.45 12.71
CA TRP A 233 -19.05 -1.06 11.82
C TRP A 233 -19.59 -2.38 11.27
N VAL A 234 -19.61 -2.50 9.94
CA VAL A 234 -20.09 -3.70 9.22
C VAL A 234 -18.92 -4.32 8.48
N GLU A 235 -18.64 -5.57 8.79
CA GLU A 235 -17.57 -6.33 8.13
C GLU A 235 -17.92 -6.59 6.66
N ILE A 236 -16.90 -6.50 5.80
CA ILE A 236 -17.00 -6.79 4.37
C ILE A 236 -16.36 -8.16 4.11
N GLU A 237 -17.07 -9.04 3.40
CA GLU A 237 -16.60 -10.38 3.11
C GLU A 237 -15.38 -10.38 2.19
N ARG A 238 -14.27 -11.00 2.61
CA ARG A 238 -13.07 -11.17 1.77
C ARG A 238 -13.27 -12.32 0.77
N ARG A 239 -12.78 -12.11 -0.45
CA ARG A 239 -12.67 -13.14 -1.49
C ARG A 239 -11.22 -13.66 -1.60
N ALA A 240 -11.06 -14.91 -2.06
CA ALA A 240 -9.75 -15.54 -2.21
C ALA A 240 -8.79 -14.77 -3.14
N TYR A 241 -9.32 -13.94 -4.03
CA TYR A 241 -8.56 -13.07 -4.94
C TYR A 241 -8.34 -11.65 -4.39
N ASN A 242 -8.29 -11.50 -3.07
CA ASN A 242 -7.88 -10.28 -2.36
C ASN A 242 -8.78 -9.06 -2.57
N TYR A 243 -10.07 -9.25 -2.87
CA TYR A 243 -11.07 -8.19 -2.81
C TYR A 243 -12.05 -8.42 -1.66
N PHE A 244 -12.53 -7.34 -1.08
CA PHE A 244 -13.64 -7.33 -0.12
C PHE A 244 -14.90 -6.93 -0.87
N GLU A 245 -15.98 -7.72 -0.77
CA GLU A 245 -17.17 -7.53 -1.59
C GLU A 245 -18.44 -7.39 -0.75
N SER A 246 -19.25 -6.38 -1.08
CA SER A 246 -20.55 -6.15 -0.45
C SER A 246 -21.56 -5.58 -1.45
N ARG A 247 -22.84 -5.87 -1.20
CA ARG A 247 -23.97 -5.30 -1.95
C ARG A 247 -24.67 -4.16 -1.21
N GLU A 248 -24.18 -3.76 -0.05
CA GLU A 248 -24.91 -2.89 0.87
C GLU A 248 -24.15 -1.62 1.24
N MET A 249 -23.00 -1.35 0.62
CA MET A 249 -22.17 -0.20 0.98
C MET A 249 -22.77 1.15 0.55
N GLY A 250 -23.48 1.19 -0.59
CA GLY A 250 -24.05 2.44 -1.11
C GLY A 250 -23.07 3.25 -1.95
N ALA A 251 -23.32 4.55 -2.06
CA ALA A 251 -22.62 5.44 -3.00
C ALA A 251 -21.32 6.04 -2.42
N GLY A 252 -20.99 5.77 -1.15
CA GLY A 252 -19.87 6.44 -0.48
C GLY A 252 -20.14 7.93 -0.19
N PRO A 253 -19.15 8.73 0.25
CA PRO A 253 -17.83 8.26 0.64
C PRO A 253 -17.89 7.29 1.84
N PHE A 254 -16.87 6.46 1.99
CA PHE A 254 -16.81 5.45 3.03
C PHE A 254 -15.83 5.82 4.14
N ASP A 255 -16.19 5.51 5.37
CA ASP A 255 -15.24 5.41 6.48
C ASP A 255 -14.90 3.92 6.62
N PHE A 256 -13.63 3.56 6.48
CA PHE A 256 -13.13 2.20 6.63
C PHE A 256 -12.44 2.00 7.96
N ARG A 257 -12.66 0.84 8.57
CA ARG A 257 -11.88 0.32 9.70
C ARG A 257 -11.11 -0.90 9.21
N ILE A 258 -9.80 -0.84 9.34
CA ILE A 258 -8.88 -1.81 8.74
C ILE A 258 -8.10 -2.46 9.87
N THR A 259 -8.05 -3.78 9.90
CA THR A 259 -7.30 -4.54 10.90
C THR A 259 -6.24 -5.38 10.20
N ASP A 260 -5.00 -5.32 10.68
CA ASP A 260 -3.90 -6.14 10.16
C ASP A 260 -3.77 -7.49 10.89
N ILE A 261 -2.82 -8.32 10.43
CA ILE A 261 -2.55 -9.66 11.01
C ILE A 261 -2.02 -9.63 12.45
N TYR A 262 -1.62 -8.49 12.96
CA TYR A 262 -1.15 -8.29 14.34
C TYR A 262 -2.23 -7.64 15.23
N GLY A 263 -3.45 -7.54 14.72
CA GLY A 263 -4.59 -6.95 15.41
C GLY A 263 -4.54 -5.43 15.51
N GLN A 264 -3.62 -4.75 14.81
CA GLN A 264 -3.58 -3.29 14.75
C GLN A 264 -4.79 -2.79 13.96
N VAL A 265 -5.56 -1.87 14.53
CA VAL A 265 -6.77 -1.31 13.91
C VAL A 265 -6.58 0.17 13.64
N ILE A 266 -6.74 0.56 12.39
CA ILE A 266 -6.74 1.96 11.95
C ILE A 266 -8.08 2.33 11.32
N VAL A 267 -8.42 3.62 11.30
CA VAL A 267 -9.65 4.13 10.69
C VAL A 267 -9.30 5.19 9.65
N ASP A 268 -9.71 4.94 8.42
CA ASP A 268 -9.57 5.86 7.30
C ASP A 268 -10.94 6.38 6.88
N LYS A 269 -11.08 7.70 6.75
CA LYS A 269 -12.38 8.34 6.58
C LYS A 269 -12.51 9.06 5.25
N GLY A 270 -13.73 9.04 4.72
CA GLY A 270 -14.09 9.84 3.57
C GLY A 270 -13.58 9.28 2.24
N ILE A 271 -13.30 7.99 2.15
CA ILE A 271 -12.80 7.36 0.92
C ILE A 271 -13.90 7.34 -0.14
N PRO A 272 -13.70 7.97 -1.30
CA PRO A 272 -14.72 8.02 -2.35
C PRO A 272 -14.93 6.65 -2.99
N LEU A 273 -16.15 6.39 -3.49
CA LEU A 273 -16.42 5.29 -4.39
C LEU A 273 -15.88 5.64 -5.77
N SER A 274 -15.11 4.74 -6.39
CA SER A 274 -14.80 4.83 -7.82
C SER A 274 -15.44 3.70 -8.62
N THR A 275 -15.86 4.03 -9.84
CA THR A 275 -16.30 3.05 -10.86
C THR A 275 -15.22 2.79 -11.90
N ASP A 276 -14.06 3.43 -11.76
CA ASP A 276 -12.88 3.21 -12.59
C ASP A 276 -11.96 2.19 -11.91
N ASP A 277 -11.89 1.01 -12.48
CA ASP A 277 -11.10 -0.11 -11.96
C ASP A 277 -9.58 0.03 -12.19
N THR A 278 -9.17 1.07 -12.90
CA THR A 278 -7.76 1.42 -13.11
C THR A 278 -7.24 2.44 -12.09
N GLU A 279 -8.14 3.13 -11.41
CA GLU A 279 -7.83 4.16 -10.43
C GLU A 279 -7.32 3.54 -9.12
N ILE A 280 -6.26 4.14 -8.56
CA ILE A 280 -5.77 3.84 -7.22
C ILE A 280 -5.97 5.09 -6.35
N ILE A 281 -6.88 4.98 -5.38
CA ILE A 281 -7.24 6.08 -4.50
C ILE A 281 -6.34 6.05 -3.27
N PRO A 282 -5.56 7.10 -2.99
CA PRO A 282 -4.79 7.18 -1.76
C PRO A 282 -5.71 7.36 -0.55
N GLY A 283 -5.35 6.68 0.53
CA GLY A 283 -5.95 6.91 1.84
C GLY A 283 -5.24 8.04 2.60
N HIS A 284 -5.47 8.08 3.92
CA HIS A 284 -4.93 9.12 4.80
C HIS A 284 -4.14 8.54 5.98
N VAL A 285 -4.10 7.23 6.12
CA VAL A 285 -3.58 6.52 7.29
C VAL A 285 -2.65 5.38 6.90
N GLN A 286 -1.81 4.95 7.85
CA GLN A 286 -0.97 3.77 7.71
C GLN A 286 -0.86 3.04 9.06
N PHE A 287 -0.66 1.73 9.03
CA PHE A 287 -0.38 0.95 10.24
C PHE A 287 0.94 1.38 10.88
N PRO A 288 1.04 1.39 12.22
CA PRO A 288 2.28 1.65 12.93
C PRO A 288 3.31 0.53 12.69
N LYS A 289 4.59 0.83 12.96
CA LYS A 289 5.71 -0.14 12.84
C LYS A 289 5.68 -1.23 13.91
#